data_df38adabdd1ccb2f3c086d57d28eea03
#
_entry.id   df38adabdd1ccb2f3c086d57d28eea03
#
_cell.length_a   1.000
_cell.length_b   1.000
_cell.length_c   1.000
_cell.angle_alpha   90.00
_cell.angle_beta   90.00
_cell.angle_gamma   90.00
#
_symmetry.space_group_name_H-M   'P 1'
#
loop_
_entity.id
_entity.type
_entity.pdbx_description
1 polymer ?
#
loop_
_entity_poly.entity_id
_entity_poly.type
_entity_poly.pdbx_seq_one_letter_code
_entity_poly.pdbx_strand_id
1 'polypeptide(L)'
;MSKKLFEEFKEVSAKEWKQKIQVDLKGADYESLLFHSNEGIDVKPFYHQDNFEPSHAPTSLEPWKITERFIISENTTAASLLESLEKGAEALWLVIPSAEINFSNLLTEIDIENTPIFLDFQFLSKETPQQLKEIVQGKKHQ
;
A
#
# COMPACT_ATOMS: atom_id res chain seq x y z
N MET A 1 -15.34 -36.34 5.28
CA MET A 1 -15.17 -35.36 6.39
C MET A 1 -13.69 -35.30 6.70
N SER A 2 -13.02 -34.20 6.44
CA SER A 2 -11.60 -34.04 6.82
C SER A 2 -11.53 -33.86 8.34
N LYS A 3 -10.82 -34.75 9.00
CA LYS A 3 -10.52 -34.65 10.42
C LYS A 3 -9.70 -33.35 10.61
N LYS A 4 -10.13 -32.47 11.54
CA LYS A 4 -9.32 -31.29 11.83
C LYS A 4 -7.99 -31.73 12.39
N LEU A 5 -6.90 -31.17 11.86
CA LEU A 5 -5.57 -31.37 12.44
C LEU A 5 -5.60 -30.86 13.90
N PHE A 6 -5.03 -31.60 14.84
CA PHE A 6 -4.94 -31.23 16.25
C PHE A 6 -6.24 -31.26 17.09
N GLU A 7 -7.30 -31.96 16.66
CA GLU A 7 -8.52 -32.16 17.46
C GLU A 7 -8.27 -32.85 18.84
N GLU A 8 -7.16 -33.57 18.95
CA GLU A 8 -6.75 -34.29 20.18
C GLU A 8 -6.08 -33.39 21.23
N PHE A 9 -5.72 -32.18 20.90
CA PHE A 9 -5.11 -31.22 21.82
C PHE A 9 -6.18 -30.30 22.39
N LYS A 10 -6.14 -30.09 23.71
CA LYS A 10 -6.99 -29.10 24.36
C LYS A 10 -6.63 -27.71 23.91
N GLU A 11 -7.65 -26.88 23.70
CA GLU A 11 -7.45 -25.44 23.56
C GLU A 11 -6.81 -24.87 24.82
N VAL A 12 -5.78 -24.06 24.66
CA VAL A 12 -5.04 -23.43 25.77
C VAL A 12 -5.25 -21.93 25.67
N SER A 13 -5.63 -21.29 26.78
CA SER A 13 -5.86 -19.86 26.84
C SER A 13 -4.55 -19.06 26.94
N ALA A 14 -4.59 -17.78 26.58
CA ALA A 14 -3.47 -16.85 26.76
C ALA A 14 -2.93 -16.82 28.19
N LYS A 15 -3.84 -16.95 29.18
CA LYS A 15 -3.49 -16.96 30.62
C LYS A 15 -2.68 -18.21 30.95
N GLU A 16 -3.08 -19.39 30.49
CA GLU A 16 -2.38 -20.66 30.75
C GLU A 16 -0.99 -20.62 30.10
N TRP A 17 -0.87 -20.10 28.88
CA TRP A 17 0.42 -19.89 28.24
C TRP A 17 1.34 -18.97 29.03
N LYS A 18 0.84 -17.84 29.51
CA LYS A 18 1.61 -16.91 30.33
C LYS A 18 2.06 -17.55 31.63
N GLN A 19 1.19 -18.33 32.29
CA GLN A 19 1.54 -19.07 33.52
C GLN A 19 2.66 -20.10 33.24
N LYS A 20 2.56 -20.84 32.16
CA LYS A 20 3.59 -21.81 31.76
C LYS A 20 4.95 -21.16 31.54
N ILE A 21 4.98 -20.03 30.83
CA ILE A 21 6.21 -19.25 30.64
C ILE A 21 6.80 -18.79 31.98
N GLN A 22 5.96 -18.27 32.88
CA GLN A 22 6.44 -17.83 34.21
C GLN A 22 7.05 -18.97 35.02
N VAL A 23 6.47 -20.17 34.96
CA VAL A 23 7.01 -21.36 35.60
C VAL A 23 8.36 -21.73 35.00
N ASP A 24 8.47 -21.72 33.66
CA ASP A 24 9.68 -22.10 32.95
C ASP A 24 10.82 -21.08 33.14
N LEU A 25 10.51 -19.82 33.39
CA LEU A 25 11.47 -18.76 33.72
C LEU A 25 12.13 -18.94 35.10
N LYS A 26 11.62 -19.84 35.97
CA LYS A 26 12.19 -20.15 37.31
C LYS A 26 12.52 -18.92 38.15
N GLY A 27 11.71 -17.88 38.08
CA GLY A 27 11.86 -16.65 38.85
C GLY A 27 12.52 -15.49 38.11
N ALA A 28 12.93 -15.66 36.84
CA ALA A 28 13.31 -14.53 36.01
C ALA A 28 12.07 -13.72 35.63
N ASP A 29 12.27 -12.42 35.43
CA ASP A 29 11.18 -11.52 35.09
C ASP A 29 10.70 -11.77 33.64
N TYR A 30 9.36 -11.78 33.45
CA TYR A 30 8.73 -11.87 32.15
C TYR A 30 9.11 -10.71 31.22
N GLU A 31 9.36 -9.52 31.78
CA GLU A 31 9.85 -8.33 31.05
C GLU A 31 11.13 -8.61 30.26
N SER A 32 11.97 -9.54 30.73
CA SER A 32 13.20 -9.94 30.03
C SER A 32 12.95 -10.63 28.69
N LEU A 33 11.73 -11.08 28.43
CA LEU A 33 11.31 -11.69 27.16
C LEU A 33 10.69 -10.69 26.19
N LEU A 34 10.43 -9.45 26.63
CA LEU A 34 9.90 -8.42 25.75
C LEU A 34 11.02 -7.88 24.87
N PHE A 35 10.75 -7.77 23.59
CA PHE A 35 11.63 -7.07 22.65
C PHE A 35 11.10 -5.65 22.44
N HIS A 36 11.89 -4.66 22.83
CA HIS A 36 11.58 -3.25 22.61
C HIS A 36 12.17 -2.81 21.26
N SER A 37 11.30 -2.50 20.31
CA SER A 37 11.77 -2.02 19.01
C SER A 37 12.17 -0.54 19.08
N ASN A 38 12.99 -0.08 18.13
CA ASN A 38 13.40 1.32 18.03
C ASN A 38 12.23 2.28 17.75
N GLU A 39 11.12 1.75 17.22
CA GLU A 39 9.87 2.47 16.95
C GLU A 39 8.98 2.60 18.19
N GLY A 40 9.42 2.08 19.34
CA GLY A 40 8.65 2.12 20.60
C GLY A 40 7.55 1.06 20.68
N ILE A 41 7.67 -0.03 19.94
CA ILE A 41 6.72 -1.15 19.97
C ILE A 41 7.30 -2.27 20.84
N ASP A 42 6.50 -2.70 21.84
CA ASP A 42 6.84 -3.84 22.70
C ASP A 42 6.32 -5.13 22.07
N VAL A 43 7.25 -5.96 21.61
CA VAL A 43 6.93 -7.26 21.02
C VAL A 43 6.96 -8.32 22.12
N LYS A 44 5.81 -8.96 22.35
CA LYS A 44 5.66 -10.02 23.34
C LYS A 44 6.23 -11.35 22.81
N PRO A 45 6.67 -12.27 23.70
CA PRO A 45 7.19 -13.57 23.28
C PRO A 45 6.15 -14.48 22.61
N PHE A 46 4.86 -14.19 22.81
CA PHE A 46 3.77 -14.85 22.09
C PHE A 46 2.55 -13.94 21.99
N TYR A 47 1.70 -14.23 21.02
CA TYR A 47 0.39 -13.62 20.82
C TYR A 47 -0.66 -14.72 20.74
N HIS A 48 -1.80 -14.51 21.39
CA HIS A 48 -2.90 -15.46 21.43
C HIS A 48 -4.19 -14.78 20.94
N GLN A 49 -5.11 -15.56 20.40
CA GLN A 49 -6.38 -15.06 19.88
C GLN A 49 -7.20 -14.29 20.95
N ASP A 50 -7.12 -14.70 22.23
CA ASP A 50 -7.80 -14.00 23.34
C ASP A 50 -7.34 -12.54 23.53
N ASN A 51 -6.14 -12.20 23.03
CA ASN A 51 -5.55 -10.86 23.13
C ASN A 51 -5.67 -10.07 21.83
N PHE A 52 -6.30 -10.66 20.81
CA PHE A 52 -6.46 -10.05 19.53
C PHE A 52 -7.79 -9.27 19.46
N GLU A 53 -7.70 -7.95 19.43
CA GLU A 53 -8.83 -7.11 19.04
C GLU A 53 -8.87 -7.06 17.51
N PRO A 54 -10.02 -7.42 16.90
CA PRO A 54 -10.15 -7.32 15.45
C PRO A 54 -9.82 -5.89 14.99
N SER A 55 -8.71 -5.73 14.35
CA SER A 55 -8.41 -4.45 13.69
C SER A 55 -9.37 -4.29 12.51
N HIS A 56 -10.16 -3.24 12.55
CA HIS A 56 -10.89 -2.77 11.38
C HIS A 56 -9.92 -2.05 10.42
N ALA A 57 -8.82 -2.71 10.06
CA ALA A 57 -8.02 -2.22 8.96
C ALA A 57 -8.97 -2.13 7.76
N PRO A 58 -9.07 -0.98 7.10
CA PRO A 58 -9.87 -0.88 5.89
C PRO A 58 -9.23 -1.80 4.86
N THR A 59 -9.80 -3.00 4.73
CA THR A 59 -9.50 -3.86 3.61
C THR A 59 -10.12 -3.17 2.41
N SER A 60 -9.29 -2.58 1.56
CA SER A 60 -9.75 -2.17 0.26
C SER A 60 -10.39 -3.39 -0.39
N LEU A 61 -11.67 -3.31 -0.69
CA LEU A 61 -12.38 -4.36 -1.42
C LEU A 61 -11.97 -4.36 -2.90
N GLU A 62 -11.26 -3.33 -3.33
CA GLU A 62 -10.75 -3.22 -4.68
C GLU A 62 -9.43 -3.96 -4.83
N PRO A 63 -9.26 -4.74 -5.90
CA PRO A 63 -8.01 -5.40 -6.18
C PRO A 63 -6.88 -4.36 -6.36
N TRP A 64 -5.66 -4.72 -5.95
CA TRP A 64 -4.47 -3.94 -6.27
C TRP A 64 -4.27 -3.87 -7.79
N LYS A 65 -3.68 -2.75 -8.26
CA LYS A 65 -3.40 -2.52 -9.67
C LYS A 65 -1.91 -2.49 -9.93
N ILE A 66 -1.51 -3.07 -11.04
CA ILE A 66 -0.12 -3.00 -11.52
C ILE A 66 0.13 -1.57 -11.99
N THR A 67 0.99 -0.85 -11.30
CA THR A 67 1.30 0.55 -11.59
C THR A 67 2.72 0.67 -12.13
N GLU A 68 2.89 1.19 -13.34
CA GLU A 68 4.20 1.50 -13.88
C GLU A 68 4.59 2.95 -13.60
N ARG A 69 5.86 3.15 -13.17
CA ARG A 69 6.40 4.45 -12.80
C ARG A 69 7.28 5.00 -13.90
N PHE A 70 6.94 6.18 -14.39
CA PHE A 70 7.71 6.93 -15.40
C PHE A 70 8.29 8.20 -14.79
N ILE A 71 9.58 8.44 -15.04
CA ILE A 71 10.18 9.77 -14.83
C ILE A 71 10.07 10.50 -16.16
N ILE A 72 9.22 11.53 -16.19
CA ILE A 72 8.91 12.26 -17.39
C ILE A 72 10.07 13.16 -17.80
N SER A 73 10.42 13.08 -19.06
CA SER A 73 11.46 13.88 -19.71
C SER A 73 10.94 14.40 -21.06
N GLU A 74 11.73 15.21 -21.74
CA GLU A 74 11.42 15.72 -23.09
C GLU A 74 11.26 14.58 -24.12
N ASN A 75 11.88 13.42 -23.86
CA ASN A 75 11.81 12.25 -24.73
C ASN A 75 10.62 11.32 -24.43
N THR A 76 9.87 11.58 -23.35
CA THR A 76 8.71 10.77 -23.00
C THR A 76 7.55 11.11 -23.91
N THR A 77 6.95 10.12 -24.54
CA THR A 77 5.83 10.29 -25.46
C THR A 77 4.57 9.61 -24.96
N ALA A 78 3.39 10.05 -25.40
CA ALA A 78 2.13 9.39 -25.10
C ALA A 78 2.16 7.91 -25.55
N ALA A 79 2.80 7.62 -26.67
CA ALA A 79 2.93 6.26 -27.19
C ALA A 79 3.69 5.33 -26.22
N SER A 80 4.71 5.82 -25.51
CA SER A 80 5.43 5.01 -24.52
C SER A 80 4.57 4.66 -23.32
N LEU A 81 3.66 5.54 -22.92
CA LEU A 81 2.70 5.29 -21.83
C LEU A 81 1.61 4.30 -22.27
N LEU A 82 1.11 4.44 -23.49
CA LEU A 82 0.13 3.51 -24.07
C LEU A 82 0.72 2.11 -24.23
N GLU A 83 1.95 1.99 -24.69
CA GLU A 83 2.65 0.70 -24.81
C GLU A 83 2.75 -0.02 -23.46
N SER A 84 2.98 0.72 -22.37
CA SER A 84 2.99 0.16 -21.02
C SER A 84 1.63 -0.41 -20.63
N LEU A 85 0.55 0.34 -20.90
CA LEU A 85 -0.81 -0.11 -20.63
C LEU A 85 -1.17 -1.34 -21.47
N GLU A 86 -0.78 -1.39 -22.73
CA GLU A 86 -0.97 -2.56 -23.60
C GLU A 86 -0.19 -3.79 -23.12
N LYS A 87 0.95 -3.59 -22.48
CA LYS A 87 1.79 -4.66 -21.92
C LYS A 87 1.36 -5.11 -20.51
N GLY A 88 0.31 -4.53 -19.96
CA GLY A 88 -0.32 -5.02 -18.73
C GLY A 88 -0.20 -4.11 -17.52
N ALA A 89 0.28 -2.88 -17.67
CA ALA A 89 0.11 -1.87 -16.63
C ALA A 89 -1.38 -1.49 -16.54
N GLU A 90 -1.89 -1.36 -15.31
CA GLU A 90 -3.28 -1.02 -15.04
C GLU A 90 -3.44 0.41 -14.49
N ALA A 91 -2.32 1.04 -14.16
CA ALA A 91 -2.22 2.42 -13.70
C ALA A 91 -0.86 3.01 -14.05
N LEU A 92 -0.75 4.34 -14.08
CA LEU A 92 0.49 5.06 -14.37
C LEU A 92 0.87 5.95 -13.20
N TRP A 93 2.15 5.97 -12.85
CA TRP A 93 2.74 6.90 -11.91
C TRP A 93 3.75 7.78 -12.62
N LEU A 94 3.37 9.04 -12.87
CA LEU A 94 4.16 9.99 -13.62
C LEU A 94 4.88 10.95 -12.67
N VAL A 95 6.19 10.87 -12.61
CA VAL A 95 7.05 11.79 -11.88
C VAL A 95 7.44 12.93 -12.81
N ILE A 96 7.05 14.15 -12.48
CA ILE A 96 7.26 15.34 -13.30
C ILE A 96 8.31 16.22 -12.60
N PRO A 97 9.56 16.22 -13.08
CA PRO A 97 10.68 16.85 -12.38
C PRO A 97 10.72 18.38 -12.52
N SER A 98 10.09 18.96 -13.55
CA SER A 98 10.14 20.39 -13.82
C SER A 98 8.82 20.93 -14.35
N ALA A 99 8.52 22.21 -14.03
CA ALA A 99 7.35 22.91 -14.56
C ALA A 99 7.42 23.18 -16.07
N GLU A 100 8.59 23.04 -16.69
CA GLU A 100 8.78 23.25 -18.12
C GLU A 100 8.25 22.07 -18.96
N ILE A 101 8.02 20.92 -18.34
CA ILE A 101 7.50 19.74 -19.00
C ILE A 101 6.00 19.89 -19.23
N ASN A 102 5.60 19.88 -20.49
CA ASN A 102 4.19 19.87 -20.87
C ASN A 102 3.62 18.44 -20.77
N PHE A 103 3.14 18.09 -19.59
CA PHE A 103 2.53 16.76 -19.34
C PHE A 103 1.12 16.64 -19.91
N SER A 104 0.46 17.73 -20.28
CA SER A 104 -0.89 17.72 -20.85
C SER A 104 -0.95 16.89 -22.13
N ASN A 105 0.05 17.05 -22.99
CA ASN A 105 0.14 16.31 -24.26
C ASN A 105 0.30 14.81 -24.06
N LEU A 106 0.94 14.40 -22.94
CA LEU A 106 1.13 12.98 -22.62
C LEU A 106 -0.19 12.30 -22.28
N LEU A 107 -1.16 13.03 -21.73
CA LEU A 107 -2.44 12.50 -21.30
C LEU A 107 -3.52 12.56 -22.37
N THR A 108 -3.25 13.16 -23.54
CA THR A 108 -4.27 13.41 -24.57
C THR A 108 -4.86 12.11 -25.10
N GLU A 109 -4.05 11.09 -25.30
CA GLU A 109 -4.46 9.81 -25.89
C GLU A 109 -4.84 8.75 -24.83
N ILE A 110 -4.60 9.03 -23.55
CA ILE A 110 -4.87 8.09 -22.48
C ILE A 110 -6.33 8.22 -22.01
N ASP A 111 -7.00 7.10 -21.86
CA ASP A 111 -8.32 7.04 -21.22
C ASP A 111 -8.21 7.26 -19.71
N ILE A 112 -8.25 8.54 -19.31
CA ILE A 112 -8.12 8.92 -17.89
C ILE A 112 -9.34 8.57 -17.03
N GLU A 113 -10.47 8.19 -17.63
CA GLU A 113 -11.66 7.77 -16.88
C GLU A 113 -11.48 6.35 -16.34
N ASN A 114 -10.82 5.48 -17.09
CA ASN A 114 -10.61 4.08 -16.74
C ASN A 114 -9.19 3.76 -16.27
N THR A 115 -8.22 4.64 -16.54
CA THR A 115 -6.82 4.45 -16.15
C THR A 115 -6.46 5.38 -14.98
N PRO A 116 -6.23 4.85 -13.76
CA PRO A 116 -5.73 5.66 -12.65
C PRO A 116 -4.35 6.24 -12.98
N ILE A 117 -4.19 7.55 -12.78
CA ILE A 117 -2.93 8.25 -13.02
C ILE A 117 -2.53 8.97 -11.73
N PHE A 118 -1.33 8.64 -11.23
CA PHE A 118 -0.71 9.30 -10.09
C PHE A 118 0.31 10.29 -10.61
N LEU A 119 0.18 11.56 -10.22
CA LEU A 119 1.08 12.63 -10.61
C LEU A 119 1.93 13.05 -9.41
N ASP A 120 3.24 12.95 -9.57
CA ASP A 120 4.24 13.29 -8.56
C ASP A 120 5.06 14.49 -9.09
N PHE A 121 4.69 15.69 -8.65
CA PHE A 121 5.37 16.92 -9.05
C PHE A 121 6.56 17.20 -8.11
N GLN A 122 7.76 17.20 -8.66
CA GLN A 122 8.99 17.51 -7.93
C GLN A 122 9.25 19.03 -7.80
N PHE A 123 8.23 19.83 -8.05
CA PHE A 123 8.25 21.29 -8.00
C PHE A 123 6.93 21.85 -7.44
N LEU A 124 6.95 23.11 -7.04
CA LEU A 124 5.75 23.83 -6.62
C LEU A 124 5.36 24.83 -7.72
N SER A 125 4.10 24.78 -8.16
CA SER A 125 3.52 25.71 -9.11
C SER A 125 2.09 26.06 -8.72
N LYS A 126 1.71 27.32 -8.91
CA LYS A 126 0.34 27.79 -8.68
C LYS A 126 -0.57 27.47 -9.87
N GLU A 127 0.00 27.26 -11.05
CA GLU A 127 -0.70 27.02 -12.30
C GLU A 127 -1.09 25.52 -12.46
N THR A 128 -0.33 24.61 -11.89
CA THR A 128 -0.55 23.15 -12.02
C THR A 128 -1.97 22.70 -11.68
N PRO A 129 -2.63 23.14 -10.59
CA PRO A 129 -4.00 22.73 -10.29
C PRO A 129 -5.00 23.17 -11.36
N GLN A 130 -4.79 24.34 -11.96
CA GLN A 130 -5.65 24.84 -13.03
C GLN A 130 -5.46 24.05 -14.32
N GLN A 131 -4.22 23.72 -14.69
CA GLN A 131 -3.90 22.88 -15.84
C GLN A 131 -4.52 21.49 -15.71
N LEU A 132 -4.43 20.86 -14.54
CA LEU A 132 -5.07 19.57 -14.26
C LEU A 132 -6.58 19.64 -14.43
N LYS A 133 -7.21 20.69 -13.91
CA LYS A 133 -8.65 20.91 -14.05
C LYS A 133 -9.08 21.01 -15.50
N GLU A 134 -8.33 21.71 -16.32
CA GLU A 134 -8.59 21.86 -17.77
C GLU A 134 -8.47 20.52 -18.50
N ILE A 135 -7.45 19.71 -18.20
CA ILE A 135 -7.28 18.38 -18.79
C ILE A 135 -8.48 17.49 -18.46
N VAL A 136 -8.90 17.45 -17.20
CA VAL A 136 -10.03 16.61 -16.76
C VAL A 136 -11.35 17.11 -17.34
N GLN A 137 -11.57 18.41 -17.42
CA GLN A 137 -12.79 18.99 -17.99
C GLN A 137 -12.85 18.85 -19.51
N GLY A 138 -11.73 19.00 -20.21
CA GLY A 138 -11.66 18.88 -21.66
C GLY A 138 -12.02 17.47 -22.16
N LYS A 139 -11.79 16.43 -21.35
CA LYS A 139 -12.13 15.05 -21.71
C LYS A 139 -13.60 14.68 -21.41
N LYS A 140 -14.30 15.42 -20.56
CA LYS A 140 -15.74 15.19 -20.31
C LYS A 140 -16.65 15.67 -21.44
N HIS A 141 -16.11 16.33 -22.45
CA HIS A 141 -16.88 16.92 -23.56
C HIS A 141 -16.53 16.30 -24.94
N GLN A 142 -15.73 15.24 -24.97
CA GLN A 142 -15.49 14.42 -26.16
C GLN A 142 -16.25 13.07 -26.04
#